data_d7a52bfddda0f68268f63a9c3d6c8570
#
_entry.id   d7a52bfddda0f68268f63a9c3d6c8570
#
_cell.length_a   1.000
_cell.length_b   1.000
_cell.length_c   1.000
_cell.angle_alpha   90.00
_cell.angle_beta   90.00
_cell.angle_gamma   90.00
#
_symmetry.space_group_name_H-M   'P 1'
#
loop_
_entity.id
_entity.type
_entity.pdbx_description
1 polymer ?
#
loop_
_entity_poly.entity_id
_entity_poly.type
_entity_poly.pdbx_seq_one_letter_code
_entity_poly.pdbx_strand_id
1 'polypeptide(L)'
;EISCSLVGSEMCIRDRNIVDELNNEFSKQKLLYKVGQQPVAELEKYKQIAMGYAEMENAVSVLSDMHTNVSYVYYGRFSQVFGWNRENGTEEKIDSIWEEKILKQIHPDDLHDKYLQELRFFHFVRRQPKTKRTDFYLANKLRIKDAQGNYQFVLHRLFYVPSPVGNSLWLALCVYTPWLFGFFGKSRVVHSVTGEMMELGGQEDAQILSDREKQILRLIDKGLMSKEIASQLSISVHTVSRHRQEILSKLQVKSSIEACRVAKELGIL
;
A
#
# COMPACT_ATOMS: atom_id res chain seq x y z
N GLU A 1 -26.72 0.63 2.90
CA GLU A 1 -26.07 1.33 1.76
C GLU A 1 -25.76 2.75 2.17
N ILE A 2 -24.55 3.00 2.71
CA ILE A 2 -24.07 4.36 2.96
C ILE A 2 -23.35 4.76 1.69
N SER A 3 -24.05 5.48 0.82
CA SER A 3 -23.45 6.16 -0.32
C SER A 3 -22.46 7.17 0.21
N CYS A 4 -21.17 6.91 0.02
CA CYS A 4 -20.10 7.84 0.30
C CYS A 4 -20.04 8.85 -0.86
N SER A 5 -20.93 9.83 -0.89
CA SER A 5 -20.86 10.92 -1.84
C SER A 5 -19.82 11.93 -1.36
N LEU A 6 -18.67 11.96 -2.02
CA LEU A 6 -17.66 13.01 -1.86
C LEU A 6 -18.18 14.32 -2.47
N VAL A 7 -18.78 15.16 -1.65
CA VAL A 7 -18.93 16.58 -1.93
C VAL A 7 -17.96 17.32 -1.03
N GLY A 8 -16.84 17.78 -1.59
CA GLY A 8 -15.86 18.67 -0.94
C GLY A 8 -14.90 17.99 0.03
N SER A 9 -13.62 18.04 -0.26
CA SER A 9 -12.39 17.97 0.58
C SER A 9 -12.31 17.03 1.79
N GLU A 10 -13.25 16.14 2.07
CA GLU A 10 -13.17 15.18 3.18
C GLU A 10 -13.05 13.76 2.63
N MET A 11 -11.90 13.15 2.85
CA MET A 11 -11.69 11.72 2.65
C MET A 11 -12.72 10.94 3.49
N CYS A 12 -13.36 9.91 2.90
CA CYS A 12 -14.30 9.06 3.62
C CYS A 12 -13.65 8.50 4.90
N ILE A 13 -14.41 8.39 5.99
CA ILE A 13 -13.92 7.84 7.27
C ILE A 13 -13.25 6.48 7.05
N ARG A 14 -13.79 5.67 6.16
CA ARG A 14 -13.26 4.35 5.81
C ARG A 14 -11.89 4.44 5.12
N ASP A 15 -11.71 5.38 4.20
CA ASP A 15 -10.44 5.61 3.50
C ASP A 15 -9.41 6.20 4.45
N ARG A 16 -9.82 7.12 5.33
CA ARG A 16 -8.96 7.71 6.36
C ARG A 16 -8.38 6.63 7.27
N ASN A 17 -9.17 5.66 7.70
CA ASN A 17 -8.70 4.57 8.53
C ASN A 17 -7.60 3.72 7.84
N ILE A 18 -7.73 3.45 6.53
CA ILE A 18 -6.72 2.67 5.78
C ILE A 18 -5.46 3.51 5.56
N VAL A 19 -5.58 4.79 5.24
CA VAL A 19 -4.45 5.71 5.09
C VAL A 19 -3.70 5.87 6.41
N ASP A 20 -4.42 6.00 7.54
CA ASP A 20 -3.82 6.05 8.87
C ASP A 20 -3.07 4.75 9.19
N GLU A 21 -3.59 3.61 8.75
CA GLU A 21 -2.90 2.32 8.91
C GLU A 21 -1.63 2.25 8.07
N LEU A 22 -1.67 2.66 6.80
CA LEU A 22 -0.48 2.74 5.95
C LEU A 22 0.57 3.67 6.57
N ASN A 23 0.18 4.85 7.03
CA ASN A 23 1.08 5.79 7.71
C ASN A 23 1.69 5.18 8.98
N ASN A 24 0.91 4.45 9.77
CA ASN A 24 1.38 3.72 10.93
C ASN A 24 2.40 2.65 10.55
N GLU A 25 2.11 1.87 9.51
CA GLU A 25 3.02 0.81 9.04
C GLU A 25 4.34 1.39 8.52
N PHE A 26 4.28 2.52 7.80
CA PHE A 26 5.49 3.22 7.34
C PHE A 26 6.29 3.76 8.53
N SER A 27 5.64 4.37 9.52
CA SER A 27 6.28 4.94 10.71
C SER A 27 6.89 3.87 11.64
N LYS A 28 6.32 2.66 11.68
CA LYS A 28 6.84 1.54 12.49
C LYS A 28 8.13 0.94 11.94
N GLN A 29 8.47 1.23 10.69
CA GLN A 29 9.70 0.74 10.10
C GLN A 29 10.91 1.38 10.79
N LYS A 30 11.76 0.55 11.41
CA LYS A 30 13.03 1.03 11.99
C LYS A 30 13.98 1.40 10.85
N LEU A 31 14.19 2.67 10.66
CA LEU A 31 15.17 3.20 9.74
C LEU A 31 16.51 3.32 10.45
N LEU A 32 17.54 2.72 9.89
CA LEU A 32 18.86 2.60 10.53
C LEU A 32 19.79 3.79 10.20
N TYR A 33 19.30 4.80 9.48
CA TYR A 33 20.07 6.02 9.31
C TYR A 33 19.48 7.19 10.08
N LYS A 34 20.36 8.03 10.59
CA LYS A 34 19.97 9.32 11.16
C LYS A 34 19.59 10.28 10.03
N VAL A 35 18.69 11.21 10.34
CA VAL A 35 18.38 12.33 9.43
C VAL A 35 19.69 12.98 9.00
N GLY A 36 19.94 13.11 7.70
CA GLY A 36 21.18 13.63 7.13
C GLY A 36 22.23 12.58 6.71
N GLN A 37 22.01 11.28 6.99
CA GLN A 37 22.84 10.17 6.51
C GLN A 37 22.14 9.33 5.45
N GLN A 38 21.22 9.93 4.70
CA GLN A 38 20.53 9.25 3.61
C GLN A 38 21.51 8.85 2.51
N PRO A 39 21.29 7.71 1.84
CA PRO A 39 22.07 7.32 0.68
C PRO A 39 21.69 8.18 -0.52
N VAL A 40 22.22 9.40 -0.57
CA VAL A 40 21.90 10.43 -1.59
C VAL A 40 22.10 9.88 -3.00
N ALA A 41 23.19 9.16 -3.24
CA ALA A 41 23.47 8.57 -4.55
C ALA A 41 22.42 7.54 -4.97
N GLU A 42 21.92 6.72 -4.03
CA GLU A 42 20.87 5.75 -4.31
C GLU A 42 19.51 6.46 -4.55
N LEU A 43 19.20 7.53 -3.83
CA LEU A 43 17.99 8.32 -4.07
C LEU A 43 18.02 8.93 -5.48
N GLU A 44 19.14 9.55 -5.87
CA GLU A 44 19.29 10.13 -7.21
C GLU A 44 19.15 9.07 -8.31
N LYS A 45 19.69 7.87 -8.13
CA LYS A 45 19.48 6.75 -9.04
C LYS A 45 17.99 6.43 -9.23
N TYR A 46 17.21 6.36 -8.14
CA TYR A 46 15.78 6.06 -8.26
C TYR A 46 14.98 7.24 -8.83
N LYS A 47 15.40 8.47 -8.61
CA LYS A 47 14.83 9.64 -9.30
C LYS A 47 15.04 9.53 -10.82
N GLN A 48 16.24 9.15 -11.27
CA GLN A 48 16.52 8.92 -12.69
C GLN A 48 15.68 7.78 -13.26
N ILE A 49 15.44 6.70 -12.50
CA ILE A 49 14.55 5.62 -12.91
C ILE A 49 13.11 6.15 -13.04
N ALA A 50 12.61 6.91 -12.07
CA ALA A 50 11.26 7.48 -12.11
C ALA A 50 11.10 8.43 -13.30
N MET A 51 12.08 9.29 -13.55
CA MET A 51 12.11 10.17 -14.72
C MET A 51 12.11 9.36 -16.03
N GLY A 52 12.89 8.27 -16.09
CA GLY A 52 12.93 7.38 -17.25
C GLY A 52 11.56 6.76 -17.57
N TYR A 53 10.77 6.35 -16.57
CA TYR A 53 9.39 5.92 -16.79
C TYR A 53 8.52 7.02 -17.39
N ALA A 54 8.64 8.26 -16.88
CA ALA A 54 7.87 9.38 -17.41
C ALA A 54 8.22 9.69 -18.87
N GLU A 55 9.49 9.59 -19.23
CA GLU A 55 9.96 9.88 -20.61
C GLU A 55 9.66 8.73 -21.58
N MET A 56 9.98 7.48 -21.21
CA MET A 56 9.90 6.34 -22.11
C MET A 56 8.46 5.84 -22.32
N GLU A 57 7.65 5.82 -21.24
CA GLU A 57 6.26 5.36 -21.30
C GLU A 57 5.25 6.53 -21.43
N ASN A 58 5.71 7.77 -21.50
CA ASN A 58 4.88 8.98 -21.38
C ASN A 58 4.05 9.00 -20.08
N ALA A 59 4.48 8.29 -19.05
CA ALA A 59 3.78 8.09 -17.79
C ALA A 59 3.77 9.34 -16.91
N VAL A 60 2.92 9.32 -15.87
CA VAL A 60 3.16 10.11 -14.66
C VAL A 60 3.79 9.17 -13.65
N SER A 61 4.98 9.48 -13.16
CA SER A 61 5.67 8.69 -12.14
C SER A 61 5.88 9.50 -10.87
N VAL A 62 5.65 8.86 -9.74
CA VAL A 62 5.75 9.45 -8.40
C VAL A 62 6.68 8.59 -7.57
N LEU A 63 7.84 9.13 -7.21
CA LEU A 63 8.79 8.49 -6.30
C LEU A 63 8.62 9.10 -4.92
N SER A 64 8.12 8.31 -3.98
CA SER A 64 7.87 8.72 -2.60
C SER A 64 8.93 8.15 -1.67
N ASP A 65 9.61 9.01 -0.92
CA ASP A 65 10.47 8.63 0.19
C ASP A 65 9.63 8.54 1.46
N MET A 66 9.29 7.31 1.85
CA MET A 66 8.46 7.01 3.04
C MET A 66 9.16 7.39 4.36
N HIS A 67 10.46 7.69 4.32
CA HIS A 67 11.22 8.10 5.48
C HIS A 67 11.15 9.62 5.73
N THR A 68 11.27 10.40 4.66
CA THR A 68 11.26 11.86 4.75
C THR A 68 9.89 12.47 4.53
N ASN A 69 8.91 11.65 4.16
CA ASN A 69 7.56 12.09 3.77
C ASN A 69 7.58 13.08 2.59
N VAL A 70 8.43 12.80 1.58
CA VAL A 70 8.60 13.64 0.39
C VAL A 70 8.37 12.81 -0.87
N SER A 71 7.70 13.37 -1.86
CA SER A 71 7.55 12.78 -3.19
C SER A 71 8.16 13.65 -4.28
N TYR A 72 8.68 12.97 -5.31
CA TYR A 72 9.18 13.56 -6.55
C TYR A 72 8.28 13.08 -7.69
N VAL A 73 7.58 14.00 -8.33
CA VAL A 73 6.63 13.70 -9.40
C VAL A 73 7.23 14.10 -10.73
N TYR A 74 7.22 13.18 -11.69
CA TYR A 74 7.69 13.37 -13.06
C TYR A 74 6.52 13.22 -14.03
N TYR A 75 6.31 14.22 -14.87
CA TYR A 75 5.16 14.33 -15.75
C TYR A 75 5.55 14.00 -17.19
N GLY A 76 5.16 12.82 -17.68
CA GLY A 76 5.17 12.50 -19.10
C GLY A 76 3.93 13.06 -19.81
N ARG A 77 3.81 12.85 -21.12
CA ARG A 77 2.71 13.43 -21.94
C ARG A 77 1.32 12.98 -21.52
N PHE A 78 1.19 11.81 -20.91
CA PHE A 78 -0.09 11.30 -20.40
C PHE A 78 -0.70 12.21 -19.34
N SER A 79 0.10 12.99 -18.61
CA SER A 79 -0.36 14.00 -17.65
C SER A 79 -1.30 15.02 -18.25
N GLN A 80 -1.18 15.31 -19.56
CA GLN A 80 -2.00 16.29 -20.26
C GLN A 80 -3.47 15.90 -20.28
N VAL A 81 -3.77 14.59 -20.33
CA VAL A 81 -5.14 14.07 -20.31
C VAL A 81 -5.88 14.52 -19.05
N PHE A 82 -5.18 14.64 -17.94
CA PHE A 82 -5.74 14.96 -16.62
C PHE A 82 -5.59 16.44 -16.23
N GLY A 83 -4.98 17.25 -17.09
CA GLY A 83 -4.68 18.65 -16.78
C GLY A 83 -3.59 18.80 -15.70
N TRP A 84 -2.71 17.81 -15.56
CA TRP A 84 -1.61 17.83 -14.57
C TRP A 84 -0.36 18.54 -15.08
N ASN A 85 -0.48 19.26 -16.19
CA ASN A 85 0.63 19.98 -16.79
C ASN A 85 1.15 21.06 -15.85
N ARG A 86 2.47 21.23 -15.84
CA ARG A 86 3.13 22.42 -15.31
C ARG A 86 3.61 23.31 -16.46
N GLU A 87 3.44 24.61 -16.27
CA GLU A 87 3.96 25.61 -17.20
C GLU A 87 5.49 25.66 -17.22
N ASN A 88 6.19 25.13 -16.17
CA ASN A 88 7.61 25.32 -15.93
C ASN A 88 8.39 24.05 -15.54
N GLY A 89 8.16 22.92 -16.17
CA GLY A 89 9.04 21.76 -15.95
C GLY A 89 8.35 20.40 -15.86
N THR A 90 9.16 19.35 -15.95
CA THR A 90 8.74 17.95 -15.93
C THR A 90 8.77 17.33 -14.53
N GLU A 91 9.33 18.04 -13.53
CA GLU A 91 9.50 17.56 -12.15
C GLU A 91 8.80 18.46 -11.14
N GLU A 92 8.18 17.85 -10.12
CA GLU A 92 7.58 18.50 -8.96
C GLU A 92 8.00 17.79 -7.68
N LYS A 93 8.42 18.57 -6.65
CA LYS A 93 8.63 18.06 -5.30
C LYS A 93 7.42 18.38 -4.44
N ILE A 94 6.91 17.37 -3.72
CA ILE A 94 5.76 17.48 -2.80
C ILE A 94 6.23 17.06 -1.40
N ASP A 95 5.93 17.87 -0.38
CA ASP A 95 6.24 17.56 1.03
C ASP A 95 5.19 16.61 1.65
N SER A 96 4.87 15.56 0.93
CA SER A 96 3.95 14.48 1.31
C SER A 96 4.25 13.24 0.46
N ILE A 97 4.05 12.04 1.04
CA ILE A 97 4.01 10.78 0.26
C ILE A 97 2.63 10.54 -0.37
N TRP A 98 1.66 11.40 -0.11
CA TRP A 98 0.31 11.34 -0.67
C TRP A 98 0.16 12.45 -1.72
N GLU A 99 0.07 12.05 -2.97
CA GLU A 99 -0.12 12.95 -4.13
C GLU A 99 -1.59 13.39 -4.27
N GLU A 100 -2.05 14.25 -3.35
CA GLU A 100 -3.45 14.68 -3.25
C GLU A 100 -4.07 15.14 -4.57
N LYS A 101 -3.28 15.77 -5.45
CA LYS A 101 -3.73 16.25 -6.75
C LYS A 101 -4.23 15.08 -7.63
N ILE A 102 -3.53 13.96 -7.61
CA ILE A 102 -3.88 12.73 -8.34
C ILE A 102 -5.00 12.01 -7.61
N LEU A 103 -4.85 11.82 -6.29
CA LEU A 103 -5.79 11.05 -5.46
C LEU A 103 -7.21 11.62 -5.51
N LYS A 104 -7.38 12.94 -5.51
CA LYS A 104 -8.69 13.62 -5.62
C LYS A 104 -9.43 13.38 -6.94
N GLN A 105 -8.73 12.98 -8.00
CA GLN A 105 -9.34 12.69 -9.30
C GLN A 105 -9.67 11.20 -9.48
N ILE A 106 -9.19 10.31 -8.61
CA ILE A 106 -9.53 8.90 -8.65
C ILE A 106 -11.01 8.71 -8.26
N HIS A 107 -11.70 7.79 -8.94
CA HIS A 107 -13.07 7.44 -8.56
C HIS A 107 -13.11 6.92 -7.11
N PRO A 108 -14.07 7.35 -6.27
CA PRO A 108 -14.08 6.99 -4.84
C PRO A 108 -13.98 5.50 -4.56
N ASP A 109 -14.73 4.66 -5.28
CA ASP A 109 -14.66 3.20 -5.08
C ASP A 109 -13.26 2.65 -5.41
N ASP A 110 -12.62 3.18 -6.47
CA ASP A 110 -11.31 2.71 -6.88
C ASP A 110 -10.21 3.23 -5.93
N LEU A 111 -10.38 4.41 -5.35
CA LEU A 111 -9.48 4.98 -4.36
C LEU A 111 -9.44 4.12 -3.09
N HIS A 112 -10.62 3.71 -2.61
CA HIS A 112 -10.72 2.81 -1.47
C HIS A 112 -10.03 1.47 -1.74
N ASP A 113 -10.36 0.84 -2.87
CA ASP A 113 -9.74 -0.43 -3.29
C ASP A 113 -8.20 -0.27 -3.45
N LYS A 114 -7.74 0.87 -4.02
CA LYS A 114 -6.30 1.19 -4.15
C LYS A 114 -5.61 1.15 -2.80
N TYR A 115 -6.09 1.89 -1.80
CA TYR A 115 -5.48 1.93 -0.47
C TYR A 115 -5.44 0.55 0.19
N LEU A 116 -6.54 -0.21 0.10
CA LEU A 116 -6.60 -1.56 0.65
C LEU A 116 -5.59 -2.50 -0.02
N GLN A 117 -5.47 -2.44 -1.35
CA GLN A 117 -4.52 -3.28 -2.09
C GLN A 117 -3.07 -2.86 -1.83
N GLU A 118 -2.79 -1.57 -1.64
CA GLU A 118 -1.47 -1.08 -1.26
C GLU A 118 -1.05 -1.55 0.14
N LEU A 119 -1.98 -1.55 1.11
CA LEU A 119 -1.73 -2.09 2.44
C LEU A 119 -1.42 -3.59 2.38
N ARG A 120 -2.22 -4.37 1.63
CA ARG A 120 -1.99 -5.79 1.39
C ARG A 120 -0.63 -6.05 0.73
N PHE A 121 -0.32 -5.28 -0.31
CA PHE A 121 0.93 -5.41 -1.04
C PHE A 121 2.14 -5.03 -0.18
N PHE A 122 2.03 -4.00 0.65
CA PHE A 122 3.06 -3.64 1.62
C PHE A 122 3.38 -4.82 2.55
N HIS A 123 2.36 -5.46 3.12
CA HIS A 123 2.54 -6.63 3.97
C HIS A 123 3.08 -7.84 3.19
N PHE A 124 2.62 -8.06 1.97
CA PHE A 124 3.11 -9.12 1.10
C PHE A 124 4.61 -8.96 0.83
N VAL A 125 5.05 -7.78 0.38
CA VAL A 125 6.46 -7.51 0.05
C VAL A 125 7.35 -7.62 1.29
N ARG A 126 6.90 -7.16 2.45
CA ARG A 126 7.67 -7.27 3.70
C ARG A 126 7.93 -8.71 4.12
N ARG A 127 7.05 -9.64 3.80
CA ARG A 127 7.23 -11.07 4.08
C ARG A 127 8.22 -11.75 3.13
N GLN A 128 8.47 -11.15 1.96
CA GLN A 128 9.44 -11.71 1.01
C GLN A 128 10.87 -11.53 1.52
N PRO A 129 11.79 -12.45 1.17
CA PRO A 129 13.22 -12.23 1.38
C PRO A 129 13.65 -10.90 0.76
N LYS A 130 14.54 -10.15 1.43
CA LYS A 130 14.95 -8.81 0.98
C LYS A 130 15.39 -8.79 -0.50
N THR A 131 16.12 -9.83 -0.94
CA THR A 131 16.61 -9.97 -2.31
C THR A 131 15.52 -10.24 -3.37
N LYS A 132 14.31 -10.61 -2.93
CA LYS A 132 13.16 -10.92 -3.80
C LYS A 132 12.09 -9.83 -3.83
N ARG A 133 12.20 -8.80 -2.97
CA ARG A 133 11.17 -7.77 -2.84
C ARG A 133 10.98 -6.95 -4.11
N THR A 134 12.04 -6.73 -4.86
CA THR A 134 12.02 -6.00 -6.13
C THR A 134 11.49 -6.82 -7.30
N ASP A 135 11.28 -8.12 -7.11
CA ASP A 135 10.72 -9.00 -8.14
C ASP A 135 9.19 -8.80 -8.30
N PHE A 136 8.55 -8.03 -7.42
CA PHE A 136 7.11 -7.86 -7.38
C PHE A 136 6.70 -6.39 -7.55
N TYR A 137 5.57 -6.19 -8.23
CA TYR A 137 4.85 -4.92 -8.24
C TYR A 137 3.34 -5.16 -8.17
N LEU A 138 2.62 -4.18 -7.63
CA LEU A 138 1.16 -4.16 -7.65
C LEU A 138 0.70 -3.45 -8.91
N ALA A 139 -0.29 -4.01 -9.60
CA ALA A 139 -0.93 -3.40 -10.76
C ALA A 139 -2.43 -3.23 -10.47
N ASN A 140 -2.91 -1.98 -10.55
CA ASN A 140 -4.30 -1.61 -10.32
C ASN A 140 -4.90 -1.00 -11.58
N LYS A 141 -6.15 -1.33 -11.88
CA LYS A 141 -6.98 -0.61 -12.84
C LYS A 141 -7.76 0.47 -12.09
N LEU A 142 -7.52 1.74 -12.42
CA LEU A 142 -8.17 2.88 -11.78
C LEU A 142 -8.97 3.69 -12.80
N ARG A 143 -10.08 4.27 -12.35
CA ARG A 143 -10.80 5.34 -13.04
C ARG A 143 -10.30 6.68 -12.50
N ILE A 144 -9.70 7.50 -13.35
CA ILE A 144 -9.23 8.84 -12.99
C ILE A 144 -9.97 9.85 -13.87
N LYS A 145 -10.44 10.94 -13.25
CA LYS A 145 -11.17 12.00 -13.93
C LYS A 145 -10.21 12.83 -14.79
N ASP A 146 -10.49 12.94 -16.09
CA ASP A 146 -9.72 13.75 -17.02
C ASP A 146 -10.02 15.26 -16.86
N ALA A 147 -9.32 16.08 -17.66
CA ALA A 147 -9.50 17.55 -17.64
C ALA A 147 -10.90 18.00 -18.06
N GLN A 148 -11.67 17.16 -18.77
CA GLN A 148 -13.05 17.41 -19.19
C GLN A 148 -14.07 16.88 -18.17
N GLY A 149 -13.64 16.21 -17.11
CA GLY A 149 -14.48 15.66 -16.07
C GLY A 149 -14.97 14.22 -16.34
N ASN A 150 -14.50 13.55 -17.40
CA ASN A 150 -14.83 12.17 -17.72
C ASN A 150 -13.85 11.21 -17.07
N TYR A 151 -14.30 10.01 -16.72
CA TYR A 151 -13.41 8.98 -16.17
C TYR A 151 -12.68 8.23 -17.29
N GLN A 152 -11.34 8.24 -17.22
CA GLN A 152 -10.44 7.44 -18.05
C GLN A 152 -9.89 6.27 -17.26
N PHE A 153 -9.73 5.12 -17.93
CA PHE A 153 -9.05 3.98 -17.31
C PHE A 153 -7.53 4.16 -17.35
N VAL A 154 -6.90 3.98 -16.20
CA VAL A 154 -5.47 4.13 -15.97
C VAL A 154 -4.92 2.85 -15.37
N LEU A 155 -3.76 2.40 -15.84
CA LEU A 155 -2.95 1.39 -15.19
C LEU A 155 -2.05 2.09 -14.18
N HIS A 156 -2.27 1.79 -12.90
CA HIS A 156 -1.39 2.18 -11.80
C HIS A 156 -0.51 1.00 -11.41
N ARG A 157 0.80 1.20 -11.40
CA ARG A 157 1.80 0.21 -10.93
C ARG A 157 2.52 0.78 -9.72
N LEU A 158 2.64 -0.02 -8.65
CA LEU A 158 3.37 0.33 -7.43
C LEU A 158 4.52 -0.64 -7.21
N PHE A 159 5.71 -0.09 -7.08
CA PHE A 159 6.94 -0.80 -6.75
C PHE A 159 7.47 -0.34 -5.40
N TYR A 160 7.92 -1.27 -4.56
CA TYR A 160 8.63 -0.92 -3.34
C TYR A 160 10.13 -1.17 -3.49
N VAL A 161 10.91 -0.22 -3.01
CA VAL A 161 12.37 -0.31 -2.97
C VAL A 161 12.82 -0.60 -1.53
N PRO A 162 13.53 -1.73 -1.30
CA PRO A 162 14.11 -2.01 0.01
C PRO A 162 15.16 -0.97 0.40
N SER A 163 15.23 -0.66 1.68
CA SER A 163 16.33 0.16 2.21
C SER A 163 17.68 -0.55 1.97
N PRO A 164 18.72 0.16 1.56
CA PRO A 164 20.06 -0.41 1.44
C PRO A 164 20.58 -0.90 2.79
N VAL A 165 20.14 -0.29 3.89
CA VAL A 165 20.51 -0.67 5.26
C VAL A 165 19.29 -1.22 6.01
N GLY A 166 19.44 -2.38 6.66
CA GLY A 166 18.35 -3.01 7.42
C GLY A 166 17.34 -3.75 6.55
N ASN A 167 16.15 -3.95 7.08
CA ASN A 167 15.08 -4.78 6.47
C ASN A 167 13.80 -4.00 6.18
N SER A 168 13.84 -2.66 6.20
CA SER A 168 12.71 -1.79 5.89
C SER A 168 12.51 -1.61 4.38
N LEU A 169 11.32 -1.16 3.98
CA LEU A 169 11.07 -0.56 2.68
C LEU A 169 11.35 0.94 2.79
N TRP A 170 11.93 1.52 1.77
CA TRP A 170 12.40 2.91 1.79
C TRP A 170 11.64 3.80 0.82
N LEU A 171 11.60 3.40 -0.45
CA LEU A 171 10.92 4.18 -1.48
C LEU A 171 9.70 3.41 -2.01
N ALA A 172 8.70 4.16 -2.43
CA ALA A 172 7.59 3.68 -3.24
C ALA A 172 7.60 4.42 -4.57
N LEU A 173 7.56 3.68 -5.68
CA LEU A 173 7.43 4.25 -7.02
C LEU A 173 6.06 3.89 -7.58
N CYS A 174 5.21 4.91 -7.76
CA CYS A 174 3.93 4.81 -8.46
C CYS A 174 4.10 5.24 -9.91
N VAL A 175 3.57 4.45 -10.86
CA VAL A 175 3.62 4.76 -12.29
C VAL A 175 2.20 4.68 -12.85
N TYR A 176 1.71 5.79 -13.42
CA TYR A 176 0.39 5.92 -14.01
C TYR A 176 0.52 6.00 -15.53
N THR A 177 -0.07 5.03 -16.24
CA THR A 177 -0.04 4.95 -17.71
C THR A 177 -1.44 4.74 -18.27
N PRO A 178 -1.68 4.97 -19.57
CA PRO A 178 -2.93 4.56 -20.19
C PRO A 178 -3.20 3.08 -19.93
N TRP A 179 -4.48 2.74 -19.75
CA TRP A 179 -4.90 1.35 -19.70
C TRP A 179 -4.76 0.71 -21.07
N LEU A 180 -3.81 -0.19 -21.24
CA LEU A 180 -3.53 -0.89 -22.48
C LEU A 180 -3.85 -2.38 -22.30
N PHE A 181 -4.81 -2.89 -23.10
CA PHE A 181 -5.14 -4.31 -23.23
C PHE A 181 -5.71 -5.04 -22.00
N GLY A 182 -6.50 -6.07 -22.29
CA GLY A 182 -7.19 -7.06 -21.50
C GLY A 182 -6.62 -7.55 -20.16
N PHE A 183 -6.08 -6.66 -19.34
CA PHE A 183 -5.76 -6.94 -17.95
C PHE A 183 -7.08 -7.21 -17.24
N PHE A 184 -7.40 -8.48 -17.00
CA PHE A 184 -8.66 -8.88 -16.40
C PHE A 184 -8.58 -8.80 -14.88
N GLY A 185 -9.46 -8.01 -14.27
CA GLY A 185 -9.56 -7.82 -12.84
C GLY A 185 -9.17 -6.41 -12.38
N LYS A 186 -9.35 -6.13 -11.08
CA LYS A 186 -9.10 -4.80 -10.51
C LYS A 186 -7.65 -4.59 -10.10
N SER A 187 -7.04 -5.60 -9.44
CA SER A 187 -5.69 -5.50 -8.87
C SER A 187 -4.96 -6.84 -8.92
N ARG A 188 -3.68 -6.81 -9.21
CA ARG A 188 -2.80 -7.99 -9.28
C ARG A 188 -1.41 -7.67 -8.74
N VAL A 189 -0.82 -8.61 -8.03
CA VAL A 189 0.63 -8.63 -7.83
C VAL A 189 1.25 -9.39 -8.99
N VAL A 190 2.25 -8.80 -9.58
CA VAL A 190 2.98 -9.39 -10.71
C VAL A 190 4.40 -9.70 -10.28
N HIS A 191 4.83 -10.92 -10.54
CA HIS A 191 6.24 -11.28 -10.43
C HIS A 191 6.93 -10.85 -11.72
N SER A 192 7.77 -9.81 -11.65
CA SER A 192 8.33 -9.14 -12.83
C SER A 192 9.26 -10.02 -13.67
N VAL A 193 9.82 -11.07 -13.09
CA VAL A 193 10.75 -11.99 -13.78
C VAL A 193 10.01 -13.11 -14.51
N THR A 194 8.95 -13.70 -13.89
CA THR A 194 8.23 -14.86 -14.46
C THR A 194 6.96 -14.47 -15.20
N GLY A 195 6.42 -13.26 -14.94
CA GLY A 195 5.12 -12.84 -15.46
C GLY A 195 3.93 -13.45 -14.71
N GLU A 196 4.17 -14.24 -13.67
CA GLU A 196 3.09 -14.80 -12.85
C GLU A 196 2.30 -13.69 -12.17
N MET A 197 0.98 -13.83 -12.18
CA MET A 197 0.06 -12.87 -11.58
C MET A 197 -0.75 -13.54 -10.47
N MET A 198 -0.90 -12.85 -9.33
CA MET A 198 -1.71 -13.30 -8.21
C MET A 198 -2.63 -12.19 -7.71
N GLU A 199 -3.80 -12.56 -7.24
CA GLU A 199 -4.69 -11.65 -6.49
C GLU A 199 -4.23 -11.55 -5.04
N LEU A 200 -4.26 -10.34 -4.49
CA LEU A 200 -4.15 -10.16 -3.04
C LEU A 200 -5.56 -10.10 -2.45
N GLY A 201 -5.81 -10.95 -1.49
CA GLY A 201 -7.10 -11.06 -0.81
C GLY A 201 -7.79 -12.40 -1.03
N GLY A 202 -8.76 -12.73 -0.19
CA GLY A 202 -9.46 -14.01 -0.22
C GLY A 202 -8.67 -15.13 0.44
N GLN A 203 -8.28 -16.15 -0.30
CA GLN A 203 -7.62 -17.34 0.28
C GLN A 203 -6.22 -17.08 0.86
N GLU A 204 -5.45 -16.15 0.29
CA GLU A 204 -4.08 -15.87 0.77
C GLU A 204 -4.08 -15.02 2.05
N ASP A 205 -4.95 -14.02 2.14
CA ASP A 205 -5.17 -13.30 3.41
C ASP A 205 -5.70 -14.25 4.48
N ALA A 206 -6.54 -15.22 4.08
CA ALA A 206 -7.01 -16.28 4.95
C ALA A 206 -5.88 -17.20 5.46
N GLN A 207 -4.78 -17.34 4.74
CA GLN A 207 -3.63 -18.17 5.13
C GLN A 207 -2.61 -17.44 6.03
N ILE A 208 -2.71 -16.12 6.15
CA ILE A 208 -1.82 -15.34 7.06
C ILE A 208 -1.92 -15.85 8.49
N LEU A 209 -3.15 -16.09 8.94
CA LEU A 209 -3.45 -16.64 10.25
C LEU A 209 -3.99 -18.06 10.11
N SER A 210 -3.50 -18.97 10.93
CA SER A 210 -4.08 -20.32 11.08
C SER A 210 -5.52 -20.21 11.59
N ASP A 211 -6.34 -21.26 11.39
CA ASP A 211 -7.74 -21.28 11.87
C ASP A 211 -7.80 -21.06 13.40
N ARG A 212 -6.80 -21.56 14.13
CA ARG A 212 -6.70 -21.36 15.58
C ARG A 212 -6.41 -19.91 15.94
N GLU A 213 -5.52 -19.26 15.22
CA GLU A 213 -5.21 -17.84 15.41
C GLU A 213 -6.40 -16.95 15.07
N LYS A 214 -7.14 -17.26 13.99
CA LYS A 214 -8.38 -16.55 13.63
C LYS A 214 -9.45 -16.72 14.73
N GLN A 215 -9.59 -17.93 15.27
CA GLN A 215 -10.53 -18.20 16.34
C GLN A 215 -10.19 -17.37 17.60
N ILE A 216 -8.92 -17.32 17.97
CA ILE A 216 -8.45 -16.51 19.11
C ILE A 216 -8.66 -15.03 18.84
N LEU A 217 -8.32 -14.54 17.63
CA LEU A 217 -8.46 -13.14 17.24
C LEU A 217 -9.94 -12.69 17.25
N ARG A 218 -10.89 -13.53 16.81
CA ARG A 218 -12.33 -13.26 16.93
C ARG A 218 -12.80 -13.12 18.37
N LEU A 219 -12.22 -13.89 19.30
CA LEU A 219 -12.56 -13.79 20.71
C LEU A 219 -11.96 -12.52 21.35
N ILE A 220 -10.75 -12.13 20.93
CA ILE A 220 -10.14 -10.86 21.32
C ILE A 220 -10.99 -9.69 20.81
N ASP A 221 -11.47 -9.74 19.60
CA ASP A 221 -12.32 -8.70 18.99
C ASP A 221 -13.67 -8.56 19.73
N LYS A 222 -14.17 -9.64 20.32
CA LYS A 222 -15.33 -9.63 21.23
C LYS A 222 -15.02 -9.11 22.63
N GLY A 223 -13.78 -8.72 22.91
CA GLY A 223 -13.35 -8.15 24.19
C GLY A 223 -12.94 -9.17 25.24
N LEU A 224 -12.83 -10.49 24.93
CA LEU A 224 -12.48 -11.51 25.90
C LEU A 224 -11.02 -11.41 26.33
N MET A 225 -10.79 -11.58 27.62
CA MET A 225 -9.44 -11.66 28.19
C MET A 225 -8.79 -13.04 27.97
N SER A 226 -7.48 -13.14 28.06
CA SER A 226 -6.74 -14.39 27.80
C SER A 226 -7.20 -15.56 28.67
N LYS A 227 -7.66 -15.32 29.90
CA LYS A 227 -8.20 -16.37 30.80
C LYS A 227 -9.53 -16.92 30.29
N GLU A 228 -10.41 -16.05 29.81
CA GLU A 228 -11.73 -16.43 29.27
C GLU A 228 -11.57 -17.20 27.96
N ILE A 229 -10.66 -16.72 27.08
CA ILE A 229 -10.30 -17.42 25.84
C ILE A 229 -9.75 -18.82 26.14
N ALA A 230 -8.84 -18.92 27.12
CA ALA A 230 -8.27 -20.19 27.53
C ALA A 230 -9.32 -21.18 28.01
N SER A 231 -10.26 -20.72 28.84
CA SER A 231 -11.40 -21.50 29.32
C SER A 231 -12.31 -21.94 28.18
N GLN A 232 -12.72 -21.01 27.31
CA GLN A 232 -13.63 -21.27 26.18
C GLN A 232 -13.04 -22.25 25.15
N LEU A 233 -11.73 -22.18 24.93
CA LEU A 233 -11.03 -23.00 23.95
C LEU A 233 -10.40 -24.26 24.54
N SER A 234 -10.55 -24.50 25.85
CA SER A 234 -9.97 -25.64 26.61
C SER A 234 -8.46 -25.76 26.40
N ILE A 235 -7.73 -24.64 26.48
CA ILE A 235 -6.27 -24.55 26.38
C ILE A 235 -5.68 -23.73 27.53
N SER A 236 -4.36 -23.79 27.73
CA SER A 236 -3.72 -22.98 28.73
C SER A 236 -3.67 -21.50 28.40
N VAL A 237 -3.66 -20.62 29.42
CA VAL A 237 -3.46 -19.17 29.22
C VAL A 237 -2.13 -18.88 28.52
N HIS A 238 -1.10 -19.69 28.79
CA HIS A 238 0.21 -19.60 28.14
C HIS A 238 0.10 -19.87 26.63
N THR A 239 -0.69 -20.87 26.24
CA THR A 239 -0.97 -21.17 24.81
C THR A 239 -1.68 -20.00 24.13
N VAL A 240 -2.67 -19.37 24.79
CA VAL A 240 -3.32 -18.17 24.28
C VAL A 240 -2.33 -17.03 24.10
N SER A 241 -1.46 -16.80 25.08
CA SER A 241 -0.44 -15.74 25.02
C SER A 241 0.54 -15.96 23.86
N ARG A 242 0.96 -17.22 23.63
CA ARG A 242 1.81 -17.58 22.49
C ARG A 242 1.12 -17.29 21.16
N HIS A 243 -0.13 -17.71 20.98
CA HIS A 243 -0.89 -17.39 19.75
C HIS A 243 -1.07 -15.89 19.57
N ARG A 244 -1.33 -15.11 20.63
CA ARG A 244 -1.37 -13.64 20.53
C ARG A 244 -0.07 -13.06 19.98
N GLN A 245 1.08 -13.52 20.48
CA GLN A 245 2.38 -13.09 19.97
C GLN A 245 2.59 -13.49 18.50
N GLU A 246 2.19 -14.71 18.12
CA GLU A 246 2.25 -15.19 16.74
C GLU A 246 1.37 -14.33 15.81
N ILE A 247 0.15 -14.00 16.25
CA ILE A 247 -0.78 -13.11 15.52
C ILE A 247 -0.13 -11.72 15.31
N LEU A 248 0.39 -11.12 16.42
CA LEU A 248 1.04 -9.81 16.32
C LEU A 248 2.24 -9.82 15.38
N SER A 249 3.04 -10.89 15.44
CA SER A 249 4.19 -11.06 14.55
C SER A 249 3.78 -11.24 13.09
N LYS A 250 2.76 -12.07 12.82
CA LYS A 250 2.28 -12.36 11.45
C LYS A 250 1.63 -11.15 10.81
N LEU A 251 0.82 -10.41 11.57
CA LEU A 251 0.18 -9.17 11.10
C LEU A 251 1.12 -7.95 11.18
N GLN A 252 2.32 -8.13 11.76
CA GLN A 252 3.33 -7.08 11.92
C GLN A 252 2.84 -5.88 12.74
N VAL A 253 2.01 -6.12 13.76
CA VAL A 253 1.41 -5.11 14.64
C VAL A 253 1.92 -5.22 16.07
N LYS A 254 1.71 -4.17 16.88
CA LYS A 254 2.21 -4.11 18.27
C LYS A 254 1.14 -4.40 19.33
N SER A 255 -0.12 -4.36 18.97
CA SER A 255 -1.23 -4.56 19.91
C SER A 255 -2.33 -5.44 19.33
N SER A 256 -3.09 -6.11 20.23
CA SER A 256 -4.22 -6.94 19.81
C SER A 256 -5.37 -6.14 19.20
N ILE A 257 -5.58 -4.88 19.63
CA ILE A 257 -6.59 -3.99 19.05
C ILE A 257 -6.22 -3.69 17.60
N GLU A 258 -4.98 -3.38 17.36
CA GLU A 258 -4.43 -3.16 16.03
C GLU A 258 -4.53 -4.43 15.15
N ALA A 259 -4.23 -5.60 15.73
CA ALA A 259 -4.38 -6.88 15.05
C ALA A 259 -5.84 -7.14 14.60
N CYS A 260 -6.82 -6.84 15.44
CA CYS A 260 -8.24 -6.97 15.08
C CYS A 260 -8.62 -6.00 13.95
N ARG A 261 -8.14 -4.76 13.99
CA ARG A 261 -8.40 -3.77 12.96
C ARG A 261 -7.82 -4.21 11.61
N VAL A 262 -6.53 -4.52 11.57
CA VAL A 262 -5.85 -4.99 10.34
C VAL A 262 -6.52 -6.26 9.78
N ALA A 263 -6.89 -7.20 10.65
CA ALA A 263 -7.55 -8.43 10.21
C ALA A 263 -8.94 -8.18 9.60
N LYS A 264 -9.70 -7.20 10.09
CA LYS A 264 -10.97 -6.77 9.48
C LYS A 264 -10.76 -6.14 8.11
N GLU A 265 -9.76 -5.26 7.99
CA GLU A 265 -9.44 -4.60 6.72
C GLU A 265 -8.92 -5.57 5.66
N LEU A 266 -8.19 -6.60 6.08
CA LEU A 266 -7.76 -7.70 5.21
C LEU A 266 -8.87 -8.72 4.93
N GLY A 267 -10.06 -8.62 5.55
CA GLY A 267 -11.16 -9.60 5.41
C GLY A 267 -10.86 -10.97 6.03
N ILE A 268 -9.97 -11.03 7.03
CA ILE A 268 -9.60 -12.25 7.76
C ILE A 268 -10.60 -12.56 8.90
N LEU A 269 -11.22 -11.51 9.47
CA LEU A 269 -12.22 -11.56 10.54
C LEU A 269 -13.64 -11.37 10.03
#